data_8d1b7db772319c46528d66a7b3ab0083
#
_entry.id   8d1b7db772319c46528d66a7b3ab0083
#
_cell.length_a   1.000
_cell.length_b   1.000
_cell.length_c   1.000
_cell.angle_alpha   90.00
_cell.angle_beta   90.00
_cell.angle_gamma   90.00
#
_symmetry.space_group_name_H-M   'P 1'
#
loop_
_entity.id
_entity.type
_entity.pdbx_description
1 polymer ?
#
loop_
_entity_poly.entity_id
_entity_poly.type
_entity_poly.pdbx_seq_one_letter_code
_entity_poly.pdbx_strand_id
1 'polypeptide(L)'
;MPIFSANEIQNQLRHEIYEPVWTMLHKIRIVMGKRDSRYKLTEFIEIDEGFFETINADNHKDTKLKRGRGSQKQAKVLVLIESTPVIEKLKKNKHKPDRMPGHIKMIVMSDLKANTINEQVKATVDPETTIISDGYNGYNKLKLIVKQHDVINTTELIEVHKVLPWVHSAIGNAKKILDGIHHSNGQGYLQNYLNEYCYKYNRRYFGERIFDRLY
;
A
#
# COMPACT_ATOMS: atom_id res chain seq x y z
N MET A 1 4.62 6.78 -12.77
CA MET A 1 3.54 6.08 -13.51
C MET A 1 2.28 6.94 -13.44
N PRO A 2 1.64 7.27 -14.56
CA PRO A 2 0.45 8.10 -14.55
C PRO A 2 -0.73 7.33 -13.95
N ILE A 3 -1.43 7.95 -13.02
CA ILE A 3 -2.75 7.57 -12.53
C ILE A 3 -3.69 8.67 -13.01
N PHE A 4 -4.82 8.29 -13.57
CA PHE A 4 -5.78 9.23 -14.15
C PHE A 4 -7.03 9.34 -13.29
N SER A 5 -7.58 10.54 -13.19
CA SER A 5 -8.91 10.75 -12.61
C SER A 5 -10.00 10.31 -13.60
N ALA A 6 -11.19 9.99 -13.09
CA ALA A 6 -12.31 9.67 -13.96
C ALA A 6 -12.71 10.88 -14.84
N ASN A 7 -12.56 12.10 -14.33
CA ASN A 7 -12.81 13.32 -15.07
C ASN A 7 -11.85 13.51 -16.26
N GLU A 8 -10.57 13.19 -16.06
CA GLU A 8 -9.58 13.25 -17.13
C GLU A 8 -9.88 12.23 -18.23
N ILE A 9 -10.19 10.99 -17.86
CA ILE A 9 -10.58 9.95 -18.83
C ILE A 9 -11.88 10.31 -19.55
N GLN A 10 -12.87 10.87 -18.83
CA GLN A 10 -14.11 11.37 -19.42
C GLN A 10 -13.82 12.40 -20.52
N ASN A 11 -12.95 13.37 -20.24
CA ASN A 11 -12.56 14.39 -21.20
C ASN A 11 -11.84 13.82 -22.42
N GLN A 12 -10.92 12.86 -22.22
CA GLN A 12 -10.20 12.18 -23.31
C GLN A 12 -11.13 11.38 -24.21
N LEU A 13 -12.11 10.68 -23.60
CA LEU A 13 -13.11 9.90 -24.34
C LEU A 13 -14.22 10.77 -24.93
N ARG A 14 -14.30 12.07 -24.61
CA ARG A 14 -15.38 12.99 -24.96
C ARG A 14 -16.77 12.43 -24.59
N HIS A 15 -16.82 11.75 -23.43
CA HIS A 15 -18.07 11.15 -22.95
C HIS A 15 -18.87 12.18 -22.15
N GLU A 16 -20.15 12.35 -22.47
CA GLU A 16 -20.99 13.40 -21.85
C GLU A 16 -21.30 13.13 -20.38
N ILE A 17 -21.46 11.85 -19.98
CA ILE A 17 -21.90 11.45 -18.66
C ILE A 17 -20.71 10.91 -17.86
N TYR A 18 -20.53 11.40 -16.62
CA TYR A 18 -19.40 11.05 -15.75
C TYR A 18 -19.50 9.63 -15.13
N GLU A 19 -20.70 9.25 -14.64
CA GLU A 19 -20.93 8.03 -13.85
C GLU A 19 -20.51 6.74 -14.56
N PRO A 20 -20.79 6.52 -15.86
CA PRO A 20 -20.33 5.33 -16.58
C PRO A 20 -18.81 5.21 -16.61
N VAL A 21 -18.11 6.33 -16.83
CA VAL A 21 -16.63 6.37 -16.87
C VAL A 21 -16.05 6.06 -15.48
N TRP A 22 -16.60 6.67 -14.45
CA TRP A 22 -16.22 6.41 -13.06
C TRP A 22 -16.44 4.94 -12.68
N THR A 23 -17.61 4.40 -13.00
CA THR A 23 -17.96 2.98 -12.75
C THR A 23 -17.03 2.02 -13.50
N MET A 24 -16.72 2.30 -14.75
CA MET A 24 -15.76 1.52 -15.57
C MET A 24 -14.39 1.48 -14.89
N LEU A 25 -13.87 2.63 -14.48
CA LEU A 25 -12.56 2.70 -13.81
C LEU A 25 -12.55 1.90 -12.49
N HIS A 26 -13.62 1.95 -11.70
CA HIS A 26 -13.71 1.14 -10.48
C HIS A 26 -13.76 -0.36 -10.77
N LYS A 27 -14.44 -0.81 -11.83
CA LYS A 27 -14.40 -2.21 -12.28
C LYS A 27 -12.97 -2.64 -12.67
N ILE A 28 -12.25 -1.80 -13.40
CA ILE A 28 -10.85 -2.05 -13.77
C ILE A 28 -9.96 -2.16 -12.52
N ARG A 29 -10.10 -1.25 -11.55
CA ARG A 29 -9.37 -1.28 -10.27
C ARG A 29 -9.64 -2.55 -9.46
N ILE A 30 -10.87 -3.05 -9.48
CA ILE A 30 -11.22 -4.32 -8.83
C ILE A 30 -10.50 -5.49 -9.53
N VAL A 31 -10.47 -5.52 -10.87
CA VAL A 31 -9.74 -6.56 -11.63
C VAL A 31 -8.24 -6.49 -11.34
N MET A 32 -7.65 -5.29 -11.28
CA MET A 32 -6.25 -5.10 -10.90
C MET A 32 -5.94 -5.72 -9.52
N GLY A 33 -6.80 -5.47 -8.52
CA GLY A 33 -6.65 -6.06 -7.19
C GLY A 33 -6.79 -7.59 -7.20
N LYS A 34 -7.78 -8.13 -7.92
CA LYS A 34 -7.96 -9.58 -8.09
C LYS A 34 -6.75 -10.23 -8.77
N ARG A 35 -6.13 -9.55 -9.74
CA ARG A 35 -4.93 -10.05 -10.40
C ARG A 35 -3.75 -10.12 -9.43
N ASP A 36 -3.56 -9.08 -8.62
CA ASP A 36 -2.47 -9.01 -7.65
C ASP A 36 -2.69 -9.91 -6.42
N SER A 37 -3.92 -10.35 -6.14
CA SER A 37 -4.18 -11.32 -5.07
C SER A 37 -3.71 -12.74 -5.38
N ARG A 38 -3.42 -13.06 -6.65
CA ARG A 38 -3.03 -14.41 -7.09
C ARG A 38 -1.60 -14.82 -6.68
N TYR A 39 -0.75 -13.88 -6.27
CA TYR A 39 0.59 -14.18 -5.79
C TYR A 39 0.82 -13.69 -4.37
N LYS A 40 1.72 -14.36 -3.67
CA LYS A 40 2.18 -13.96 -2.35
C LYS A 40 3.51 -13.23 -2.47
N LEU A 41 3.76 -12.34 -1.51
CA LEU A 41 5.07 -11.71 -1.36
C LEU A 41 6.06 -12.70 -0.78
N THR A 42 7.32 -12.62 -1.22
CA THR A 42 8.39 -13.59 -0.90
C THR A 42 9.65 -12.92 -0.36
N GLU A 43 10.62 -13.70 0.07
CA GLU A 43 11.96 -13.32 0.52
C GLU A 43 11.97 -12.41 1.75
N PHE A 44 12.26 -11.13 1.57
CA PHE A 44 12.33 -10.13 2.63
C PHE A 44 11.23 -9.11 2.46
N ILE A 45 10.48 -8.83 3.50
CA ILE A 45 9.33 -7.90 3.47
C ILE A 45 9.47 -6.88 4.57
N GLU A 46 9.35 -5.59 4.21
CA GLU A 46 9.09 -4.52 5.16
C GLU A 46 7.57 -4.40 5.36
N ILE A 47 7.12 -4.29 6.60
CA ILE A 47 5.72 -4.11 6.99
C ILE A 47 5.55 -2.90 7.88
N ASP A 48 4.51 -2.09 7.61
CA ASP A 48 4.14 -0.94 8.43
C ASP A 48 2.67 -0.57 8.19
N GLU A 49 2.08 0.27 9.03
CA GLU A 49 0.75 0.82 8.84
C GLU A 49 0.76 2.27 8.32
N GLY A 50 -0.04 2.51 7.28
CA GLY A 50 -0.32 3.85 6.75
C GLY A 50 -1.71 4.34 7.15
N PHE A 51 -1.83 5.62 7.52
CA PHE A 51 -3.11 6.27 7.78
C PHE A 51 -3.44 7.20 6.62
N PHE A 52 -4.51 6.90 5.88
CA PHE A 52 -4.94 7.62 4.69
C PHE A 52 -6.18 8.44 4.98
N GLU A 53 -6.18 9.70 4.59
CA GLU A 53 -7.36 10.56 4.76
C GLU A 53 -8.49 10.08 3.86
N THR A 54 -9.71 10.02 4.44
CA THR A 54 -10.91 9.61 3.74
C THR A 54 -12.08 10.49 4.14
N ILE A 55 -13.01 10.69 3.19
CA ILE A 55 -14.28 11.34 3.47
C ILE A 55 -15.29 10.26 3.82
N ASN A 56 -15.78 10.30 5.06
CA ASN A 56 -16.90 9.48 5.48
C ASN A 56 -18.20 10.20 5.08
N ALA A 57 -19.05 9.54 4.31
CA ALA A 57 -20.37 10.04 3.94
C ALA A 57 -21.28 10.28 5.19
N ASP A 58 -20.99 9.55 6.27
CA ASP A 58 -21.75 9.59 7.53
C ASP A 58 -21.22 10.60 8.57
N ASN A 59 -20.51 11.64 8.15
CA ASN A 59 -20.10 12.71 9.06
C ASN A 59 -21.33 13.42 9.62
N HIS A 60 -21.96 12.81 10.62
CA HIS A 60 -22.87 13.50 11.53
C HIS A 60 -22.11 14.68 12.14
N LYS A 61 -22.60 15.89 11.90
CA LYS A 61 -21.97 17.17 12.28
C LYS A 61 -21.76 17.32 13.80
N ASP A 62 -22.23 16.38 14.62
CA ASP A 62 -22.34 16.53 16.08
C ASP A 62 -21.34 15.69 16.89
N THR A 63 -20.48 14.88 16.28
CA THR A 63 -19.51 14.09 17.05
C THR A 63 -18.13 14.75 17.03
N LYS A 64 -17.57 15.04 18.21
CA LYS A 64 -16.17 15.50 18.36
C LYS A 64 -15.21 14.46 17.78
N LEU A 65 -14.53 14.83 16.69
CA LEU A 65 -13.58 13.97 16.01
C LEU A 65 -12.35 13.72 16.88
N LYS A 66 -11.97 12.46 17.05
CA LYS A 66 -10.73 12.06 17.72
C LYS A 66 -9.53 12.33 16.81
N ARG A 67 -8.40 12.76 17.40
CA ARG A 67 -7.11 12.94 16.71
C ARG A 67 -6.20 11.72 16.95
N GLY A 68 -5.22 11.49 16.06
CA GLY A 68 -4.24 10.40 16.17
C GLY A 68 -4.73 9.05 15.62
N ARG A 69 -4.13 7.95 16.05
CA ARG A 69 -4.40 6.56 15.58
C ARG A 69 -5.88 6.13 15.64
N GLY A 70 -6.71 6.82 16.39
CA GLY A 70 -8.14 6.61 16.49
C GLY A 70 -8.99 7.59 15.67
N SER A 71 -8.39 8.38 14.77
CA SER A 71 -9.11 9.35 13.93
C SER A 71 -10.12 8.66 13.03
N GLN A 72 -11.36 9.13 13.06
CA GLN A 72 -12.46 8.64 12.21
C GLN A 72 -12.34 9.12 10.76
N LYS A 73 -11.46 10.10 10.50
CA LYS A 73 -11.18 10.62 9.16
C LYS A 73 -10.08 9.85 8.43
N GLN A 74 -9.48 8.85 9.06
CA GLN A 74 -8.35 8.12 8.49
C GLN A 74 -8.67 6.63 8.40
N ALA A 75 -8.54 6.08 7.20
CA ALA A 75 -8.52 4.64 7.00
C ALA A 75 -7.13 4.09 7.34
N LYS A 76 -7.12 2.95 8.00
CA LYS A 76 -5.91 2.21 8.34
C LYS A 76 -5.56 1.29 7.18
N VAL A 77 -4.33 1.34 6.73
CA VAL A 77 -3.85 0.52 5.61
C VAL A 77 -2.61 -0.24 6.05
N LEU A 78 -2.65 -1.56 5.97
CA LEU A 78 -1.48 -2.41 6.14
C LEU A 78 -0.68 -2.39 4.84
N VAL A 79 0.60 -2.03 4.91
CA VAL A 79 1.50 -1.93 3.77
C VAL A 79 2.61 -2.95 3.91
N LEU A 80 2.76 -3.79 2.90
CA LEU A 80 3.81 -4.80 2.79
C LEU A 80 4.55 -4.59 1.48
N ILE A 81 5.88 -4.54 1.54
CA ILE A 81 6.72 -4.37 0.35
C ILE A 81 7.93 -5.30 0.42
N GLU A 82 8.20 -6.01 -0.68
CA GLU A 82 9.42 -6.77 -0.82
C GLU A 82 10.62 -5.83 -0.81
N SER A 83 11.66 -6.20 -0.05
CA SER A 83 12.85 -5.40 0.18
C SER A 83 14.08 -6.31 0.18
N THR A 84 14.59 -6.62 -1.02
CA THR A 84 15.67 -7.58 -1.19
C THR A 84 17.03 -6.91 -1.01
N PRO A 85 17.98 -7.48 -0.23
CA PRO A 85 19.32 -6.96 -0.09
C PRO A 85 20.07 -6.92 -1.43
N VAL A 86 20.81 -5.85 -1.70
CA VAL A 86 21.68 -5.74 -2.89
C VAL A 86 23.03 -6.37 -2.58
N ILE A 87 23.34 -7.49 -3.25
CA ILE A 87 24.56 -8.28 -3.04
C ILE A 87 25.80 -7.55 -3.56
N GLU A 88 25.69 -6.83 -4.68
CA GLU A 88 26.77 -6.04 -5.26
C GLU A 88 26.48 -4.54 -5.21
N LYS A 89 27.21 -3.82 -4.37
CA LYS A 89 27.22 -2.35 -4.41
C LYS A 89 27.96 -1.90 -5.65
N LEU A 90 27.25 -1.45 -6.68
CA LEU A 90 27.87 -0.68 -7.75
C LEU A 90 28.55 0.54 -7.10
N LYS A 91 29.88 0.55 -7.07
CA LYS A 91 30.73 1.51 -6.35
C LYS A 91 30.45 3.00 -6.66
N LYS A 92 29.63 3.31 -7.67
CA LYS A 92 29.35 4.68 -8.14
C LYS A 92 28.24 5.42 -7.36
N ASN A 93 27.45 4.78 -6.50
CA ASN A 93 26.32 5.44 -5.83
C ASN A 93 26.27 5.16 -4.34
N LYS A 94 27.04 5.91 -3.55
CA LYS A 94 27.04 5.85 -2.07
C LYS A 94 25.69 6.20 -1.42
N HIS A 95 24.74 6.78 -2.16
CA HIS A 95 23.44 7.23 -1.65
C HIS A 95 22.28 6.27 -1.97
N LYS A 96 22.51 5.18 -2.70
CA LYS A 96 21.47 4.18 -2.94
C LYS A 96 21.28 3.30 -1.70
N PRO A 97 20.01 2.99 -1.33
CA PRO A 97 19.73 2.04 -0.26
C PRO A 97 20.40 0.68 -0.53
N ASP A 98 20.78 0.01 0.54
CA ASP A 98 21.39 -1.33 0.47
C ASP A 98 20.37 -2.43 0.10
N ARG A 99 19.14 -2.04 -0.19
CA ARG A 99 18.01 -2.93 -0.53
C ARG A 99 17.25 -2.38 -1.73
N MET A 100 16.66 -3.27 -2.52
CA MET A 100 15.81 -2.91 -3.67
C MET A 100 14.35 -3.29 -3.41
N PRO A 101 13.39 -2.42 -3.80
CA PRO A 101 11.98 -2.72 -3.63
C PRO A 101 11.48 -3.67 -4.71
N GLY A 102 10.79 -4.72 -4.32
CA GLY A 102 10.10 -5.66 -5.19
C GLY A 102 8.61 -5.32 -5.37
N HIS A 103 7.74 -6.30 -5.13
CA HIS A 103 6.30 -6.14 -5.18
C HIS A 103 5.76 -5.52 -3.89
N ILE A 104 4.59 -4.86 -4.02
CA ILE A 104 3.91 -4.21 -2.91
C ILE A 104 2.46 -4.68 -2.81
N LYS A 105 1.94 -4.74 -1.58
CA LYS A 105 0.52 -4.87 -1.28
C LYS A 105 0.10 -3.82 -0.27
N MET A 106 -1.07 -3.22 -0.48
CA MET A 106 -1.71 -2.27 0.42
C MET A 106 -3.14 -2.70 0.70
N ILE A 107 -3.48 -2.93 1.96
CA ILE A 107 -4.75 -3.53 2.38
C ILE A 107 -5.43 -2.62 3.37
N VAL A 108 -6.64 -2.17 3.04
CA VAL A 108 -7.47 -1.40 3.97
C VAL A 108 -7.94 -2.32 5.09
N MET A 109 -7.68 -1.92 6.33
CA MET A 109 -7.92 -2.70 7.54
C MET A 109 -9.11 -2.14 8.32
N SER A 110 -9.95 -3.02 8.85
CA SER A 110 -10.99 -2.64 9.82
C SER A 110 -10.37 -2.19 11.15
N ASP A 111 -9.37 -2.92 11.61
CA ASP A 111 -8.56 -2.59 12.78
C ASP A 111 -7.11 -3.04 12.61
N LEU A 112 -6.25 -2.67 13.55
CA LEU A 112 -4.83 -3.05 13.58
C LEU A 112 -4.52 -4.05 14.69
N LYS A 113 -5.49 -4.89 15.06
CA LYS A 113 -5.28 -5.94 16.06
C LYS A 113 -4.41 -7.05 15.49
N ALA A 114 -3.62 -7.70 16.33
CA ALA A 114 -2.71 -8.76 15.94
C ALA A 114 -3.39 -9.90 15.14
N ASN A 115 -4.63 -10.27 15.50
CA ASN A 115 -5.34 -11.33 14.79
C ASN A 115 -5.71 -10.91 13.37
N THR A 116 -6.23 -9.69 13.18
CA THR A 116 -6.60 -9.15 11.86
C THR A 116 -5.37 -9.00 10.96
N ILE A 117 -4.26 -8.49 11.52
CA ILE A 117 -2.98 -8.41 10.79
C ILE A 117 -2.49 -9.80 10.39
N ASN A 118 -2.52 -10.76 11.32
CA ASN A 118 -2.07 -12.13 11.06
C ASN A 118 -2.86 -12.82 9.94
N GLU A 119 -4.18 -12.62 9.89
CA GLU A 119 -5.02 -13.15 8.81
C GLU A 119 -4.59 -12.59 7.44
N GLN A 120 -4.34 -11.29 7.37
CA GLN A 120 -3.90 -10.64 6.13
C GLN A 120 -2.48 -11.10 5.73
N VAL A 121 -1.56 -11.22 6.68
CA VAL A 121 -0.21 -11.71 6.41
C VAL A 121 -0.26 -13.16 5.89
N LYS A 122 -1.01 -14.07 6.51
CA LYS A 122 -1.19 -15.45 6.02
C LYS A 122 -1.74 -15.51 4.60
N ALA A 123 -2.66 -14.61 4.25
CA ALA A 123 -3.26 -14.56 2.93
C ALA A 123 -2.30 -14.03 1.85
N THR A 124 -1.38 -13.12 2.21
CA THR A 124 -0.63 -12.30 1.26
C THR A 124 0.87 -12.56 1.21
N VAL A 125 1.41 -13.26 2.20
CA VAL A 125 2.85 -13.51 2.36
C VAL A 125 3.13 -15.01 2.33
N ASP A 126 4.27 -15.38 1.74
CA ASP A 126 4.75 -16.76 1.78
C ASP A 126 5.29 -17.09 3.19
N PRO A 127 5.00 -18.27 3.77
CA PRO A 127 5.50 -18.65 5.09
C PRO A 127 7.04 -18.68 5.23
N GLU A 128 7.77 -18.94 4.14
CA GLU A 128 9.25 -18.98 4.13
C GLU A 128 9.92 -17.59 4.15
N THR A 129 9.13 -16.54 4.33
CA THR A 129 9.53 -15.14 4.26
C THR A 129 10.16 -14.67 5.57
N THR A 130 11.09 -13.70 5.46
CA THR A 130 11.57 -12.89 6.59
C THR A 130 10.83 -11.54 6.58
N ILE A 131 10.09 -11.23 7.64
CA ILE A 131 9.42 -9.92 7.82
C ILE A 131 10.26 -9.02 8.72
N ILE A 132 10.39 -7.77 8.33
CA ILE A 132 11.04 -6.71 9.10
C ILE A 132 9.96 -5.68 9.47
N SER A 133 9.80 -5.38 10.76
CA SER A 133 8.82 -4.40 11.26
C SER A 133 9.43 -3.47 12.31
N ASP A 134 8.68 -2.42 12.64
CA ASP A 134 8.90 -1.67 13.86
C ASP A 134 8.44 -2.45 15.11
N GLY A 135 8.58 -1.85 16.28
CA GLY A 135 8.19 -2.46 17.58
C GLY A 135 6.69 -2.42 17.88
N TYR A 136 5.80 -2.23 16.90
CA TYR A 136 4.37 -2.18 17.15
C TYR A 136 3.83 -3.54 17.65
N ASN A 137 3.08 -3.52 18.75
CA ASN A 137 2.55 -4.73 19.41
C ASN A 137 1.64 -5.60 18.50
N GLY A 138 1.01 -5.00 17.49
CA GLY A 138 0.21 -5.74 16.51
C GLY A 138 0.98 -6.80 15.73
N TYR A 139 2.31 -6.69 15.66
CA TYR A 139 3.19 -7.61 14.94
C TYR A 139 3.76 -8.76 15.79
N ASN A 140 3.53 -8.77 17.10
CA ASN A 140 4.16 -9.74 18.04
C ASN A 140 3.94 -11.23 17.70
N LYS A 141 2.84 -11.56 16.99
CA LYS A 141 2.51 -12.94 16.62
C LYS A 141 3.00 -13.34 15.22
N LEU A 142 3.64 -12.43 14.45
CA LEU A 142 4.10 -12.73 13.09
C LEU A 142 5.14 -13.85 13.06
N LYS A 143 5.98 -13.97 14.10
CA LYS A 143 6.94 -15.05 14.26
C LYS A 143 6.34 -16.46 14.27
N LEU A 144 5.02 -16.60 14.44
CA LEU A 144 4.29 -17.88 14.40
C LEU A 144 3.79 -18.21 12.98
N ILE A 145 3.92 -17.30 12.03
CA ILE A 145 3.28 -17.35 10.72
C ILE A 145 4.33 -17.40 9.60
N VAL A 146 5.46 -16.72 9.81
CA VAL A 146 6.55 -16.62 8.86
C VAL A 146 7.82 -17.22 9.44
N LYS A 147 8.77 -17.54 8.57
CA LYS A 147 10.05 -18.14 8.92
C LYS A 147 10.85 -17.32 9.93
N GLN A 148 10.89 -16.01 9.74
CA GLN A 148 11.62 -15.09 10.60
C GLN A 148 10.89 -13.75 10.69
N HIS A 149 10.88 -13.16 11.89
CA HIS A 149 10.35 -11.83 12.12
C HIS A 149 11.39 -11.01 12.89
N ASP A 150 11.95 -10.02 12.22
CA ASP A 150 12.95 -9.10 12.75
C ASP A 150 12.26 -7.81 13.18
N VAL A 151 12.30 -7.53 14.48
CA VAL A 151 11.74 -6.31 15.05
C VAL A 151 12.89 -5.32 15.25
N ILE A 152 12.77 -4.14 14.64
CA ILE A 152 13.74 -3.07 14.80
C ILE A 152 13.18 -2.05 15.78
N ASN A 153 13.88 -1.88 16.91
CA ASN A 153 13.51 -0.89 17.90
C ASN A 153 13.86 0.51 17.40
N THR A 154 12.86 1.26 16.96
CA THR A 154 13.03 2.60 16.39
C THR A 154 13.22 3.68 17.44
N THR A 155 12.98 3.39 18.72
CA THR A 155 13.09 4.36 19.83
C THR A 155 14.54 4.78 20.13
N GLU A 156 15.51 3.95 19.77
CA GLU A 156 16.94 4.21 20.02
C GLU A 156 17.70 4.69 18.78
N LEU A 157 17.05 4.76 17.62
CA LEU A 157 17.71 5.10 16.36
C LEU A 157 17.50 6.57 15.99
N ILE A 158 18.61 7.27 15.74
CA ILE A 158 18.62 8.67 15.28
C ILE A 158 18.02 8.80 13.87
N GLU A 159 18.01 7.74 13.07
CA GLU A 159 17.59 7.75 11.66
C GLU A 159 16.54 6.66 11.35
N VAL A 160 15.35 6.80 11.92
CA VAL A 160 14.21 5.86 11.75
C VAL A 160 13.88 5.59 10.27
N HIS A 161 14.02 6.59 9.38
CA HIS A 161 13.76 6.47 7.96
C HIS A 161 14.72 5.55 7.19
N LYS A 162 15.85 5.17 7.78
CA LYS A 162 16.78 4.20 7.18
C LYS A 162 16.42 2.75 7.49
N VAL A 163 15.54 2.53 8.45
CA VAL A 163 15.21 1.19 8.95
C VAL A 163 14.24 0.45 8.05
N LEU A 164 13.19 1.14 7.60
CA LEU A 164 12.16 0.61 6.71
C LEU A 164 11.97 1.57 5.51
N PRO A 165 13.01 1.77 4.67
CA PRO A 165 13.04 2.85 3.69
C PRO A 165 11.98 2.70 2.62
N TRP A 166 11.65 1.48 2.23
CA TRP A 166 10.76 1.22 1.12
C TRP A 166 9.29 1.30 1.51
N VAL A 167 8.90 0.77 2.68
CA VAL A 167 7.51 0.86 3.14
C VAL A 167 7.12 2.31 3.43
N HIS A 168 8.00 3.10 4.07
CA HIS A 168 7.75 4.52 4.30
C HIS A 168 7.66 5.32 3.00
N SER A 169 8.58 5.05 2.04
CA SER A 169 8.55 5.67 0.72
C SER A 169 7.27 5.31 -0.04
N ALA A 170 6.83 4.06 0.03
CA ALA A 170 5.62 3.58 -0.62
C ALA A 170 4.35 4.26 -0.05
N ILE A 171 4.26 4.35 1.29
CA ILE A 171 3.17 5.07 1.97
C ILE A 171 3.14 6.53 1.55
N GLY A 172 4.28 7.22 1.58
CA GLY A 172 4.39 8.62 1.20
C GLY A 172 4.00 8.88 -0.26
N ASN A 173 4.45 8.03 -1.18
CA ASN A 173 4.12 8.13 -2.61
C ASN A 173 2.65 7.85 -2.87
N ALA A 174 2.06 6.82 -2.25
CA ALA A 174 0.65 6.53 -2.39
C ALA A 174 -0.23 7.69 -1.90
N LYS A 175 0.09 8.27 -0.73
CA LYS A 175 -0.62 9.44 -0.20
C LYS A 175 -0.55 10.62 -1.18
N LYS A 176 0.64 10.99 -1.64
CA LYS A 176 0.81 12.10 -2.59
C LYS A 176 0.01 11.91 -3.88
N ILE A 177 -0.03 10.69 -4.40
CA ILE A 177 -0.79 10.38 -5.62
C ILE A 177 -2.29 10.46 -5.36
N LEU A 178 -2.77 9.91 -4.25
CA LEU A 178 -4.18 9.95 -3.90
C LEU A 178 -4.65 11.38 -3.64
N ASP A 179 -3.89 12.16 -2.87
CA ASP A 179 -4.21 13.54 -2.55
C ASP A 179 -4.17 14.45 -3.80
N GLY A 180 -3.25 14.18 -4.73
CA GLY A 180 -3.08 14.98 -5.95
C GLY A 180 -4.11 14.70 -7.06
N ILE A 181 -4.71 13.49 -7.09
CA ILE A 181 -5.60 13.06 -8.17
C ILE A 181 -7.04 12.87 -7.69
N HIS A 182 -7.20 12.40 -6.46
CA HIS A 182 -8.48 12.03 -5.88
C HIS A 182 -8.74 12.82 -4.60
N HIS A 183 -9.08 14.11 -4.73
CA HIS A 183 -9.32 15.02 -3.60
C HIS A 183 -10.42 14.59 -2.63
N SER A 184 -11.24 13.59 -3.01
CA SER A 184 -12.39 13.12 -2.22
C SER A 184 -12.44 11.61 -2.22
N ASN A 185 -11.57 10.97 -1.43
CA ASN A 185 -11.57 9.52 -1.30
C ASN A 185 -12.68 9.07 -0.32
N GLY A 186 -13.80 8.60 -0.84
CA GLY A 186 -14.78 7.88 -0.02
C GLY A 186 -14.14 6.62 0.57
N GLN A 187 -14.35 6.38 1.86
CA GLN A 187 -13.73 5.23 2.57
C GLN A 187 -14.02 3.89 1.86
N GLY A 188 -15.21 3.72 1.29
CA GLY A 188 -15.60 2.50 0.57
C GLY A 188 -14.83 2.25 -0.74
N TYR A 189 -14.15 3.26 -1.29
CA TYR A 189 -13.44 3.15 -2.56
C TYR A 189 -11.91 3.18 -2.43
N LEU A 190 -11.38 3.45 -1.24
CA LEU A 190 -9.94 3.56 -1.01
C LEU A 190 -9.19 2.31 -1.47
N GLN A 191 -9.71 1.10 -1.16
CA GLN A 191 -9.07 -0.15 -1.60
C GLN A 191 -8.92 -0.23 -3.12
N ASN A 192 -9.89 0.26 -3.88
CA ASN A 192 -9.82 0.24 -5.34
C ASN A 192 -8.70 1.16 -5.87
N TYR A 193 -8.52 2.33 -5.27
CA TYR A 193 -7.41 3.23 -5.63
C TYR A 193 -6.05 2.63 -5.25
N LEU A 194 -5.95 1.99 -4.09
CA LEU A 194 -4.74 1.29 -3.67
C LEU A 194 -4.44 0.07 -4.57
N ASN A 195 -5.46 -0.64 -5.05
CA ASN A 195 -5.31 -1.72 -6.02
C ASN A 195 -4.67 -1.21 -7.33
N GLU A 196 -5.12 -0.06 -7.86
CA GLU A 196 -4.51 0.56 -9.04
C GLU A 196 -3.06 0.94 -8.79
N TYR A 197 -2.77 1.56 -7.64
CA TYR A 197 -1.42 1.94 -7.25
C TYR A 197 -0.50 0.73 -7.18
N CYS A 198 -0.88 -0.31 -6.43
CA CYS A 198 -0.09 -1.54 -6.28
C CYS A 198 0.11 -2.24 -7.64
N TYR A 199 -0.96 -2.40 -8.43
CA TYR A 199 -0.90 -3.04 -9.74
C TYR A 199 0.12 -2.37 -10.66
N LYS A 200 0.06 -1.03 -10.76
CA LYS A 200 0.99 -0.24 -11.58
C LYS A 200 2.41 -0.26 -11.01
N TYR A 201 2.56 -0.16 -9.69
CA TYR A 201 3.85 -0.23 -9.03
C TYR A 201 4.54 -1.58 -9.30
N ASN A 202 3.81 -2.67 -9.14
CA ASN A 202 4.31 -4.04 -9.33
C ASN A 202 4.73 -4.32 -10.78
N ARG A 203 4.19 -3.55 -11.73
CA ARG A 203 4.48 -3.66 -13.18
C ARG A 203 5.21 -2.47 -13.76
N ARG A 204 5.89 -1.68 -12.92
CA ARG A 204 6.57 -0.44 -13.33
C ARG A 204 7.62 -0.58 -14.44
N TYR A 205 8.11 -1.80 -14.65
CA TYR A 205 9.10 -2.11 -15.69
C TYR A 205 8.50 -2.66 -16.98
N PHE A 206 7.18 -2.85 -17.06
CA PHE A 206 6.54 -3.43 -18.25
C PHE A 206 6.20 -2.40 -19.33
N GLY A 207 6.28 -1.09 -19.04
CA GLY A 207 5.94 -0.05 -20.01
C GLY A 207 4.52 -0.20 -20.56
N GLU A 208 4.37 -0.12 -21.88
CA GLU A 208 3.07 -0.22 -22.57
C GLU A 208 2.40 -1.59 -22.41
N ARG A 209 3.18 -2.66 -22.17
CA ARG A 209 2.67 -4.03 -21.97
C ARG A 209 1.95 -4.27 -20.64
N ILE A 210 1.71 -3.21 -19.87
CA ILE A 210 1.02 -3.33 -18.58
C ILE A 210 -0.42 -3.85 -18.74
N PHE A 211 -1.08 -3.55 -19.86
CA PHE A 211 -2.43 -4.02 -20.17
C PHE A 211 -2.48 -5.51 -20.46
N ASP A 212 -1.47 -6.07 -21.13
CA ASP A 212 -1.38 -7.50 -21.46
C ASP A 212 -1.29 -8.39 -20.21
N ARG A 213 -1.07 -7.77 -19.04
CA ARG A 213 -0.93 -8.45 -17.76
C ARG A 213 -2.19 -8.38 -16.88
N LEU A 214 -3.28 -7.83 -17.41
CA LEU A 214 -4.53 -7.71 -16.67
C LEU A 214 -5.34 -9.03 -16.67
N TYR A 215 -5.08 -9.92 -17.62
CA TYR A 215 -5.74 -11.22 -17.81
C TYR A 215 -5.07 -12.35 -17.04
#